data_4390d069a22d85ec4daee90cd3b5eea5
#
_entry.id   4390d069a22d85ec4daee90cd3b5eea5
#
_cell.length_a   1.000
_cell.length_b   1.000
_cell.length_c   1.000
_cell.angle_alpha   90.00
_cell.angle_beta   90.00
_cell.angle_gamma   90.00
#
_symmetry.space_group_name_H-M   'P 1'
#
loop_
_entity.id
_entity.type
_entity.pdbx_description
1 polymer ?
#
loop_
_entity_poly.entity_id
_entity_poly.type
_entity_poly.pdbx_seq_one_letter_code
_entity_poly.pdbx_strand_id
1 'polypeptide(L)'
;MSEPDAIQKGIDLRKEDRCLMTLNHKLTNIIKRRTIQDLQMSTMEVFMRFSDGSTMHVKVMESNSPPLKNGARIRAVSEQSVKFMISCEDESQIVLTLADPGSSVTVRDADGKVEYLG
;
A
#
# COMPACT_ATOMS: atom_id res chain seq x y z
N MET A 1 -34.18 -13.47 -0.18
CA MET A 1 -33.65 -13.54 -0.36
C MET A 1 -33.17 -13.19 -0.55
N SER A 2 -32.92 -12.89 -0.15
CA SER A 2 -32.20 -12.73 -0.32
C SER A 2 -31.67 -12.36 -0.33
N GLU A 3 -31.57 -12.12 -0.06
CA GLU A 3 -30.90 -12.04 -0.18
C GLU A 3 -30.54 -11.60 -0.16
N PRO A 4 -30.67 -11.47 0.16
CA PRO A 4 -30.22 -11.27 0.10
C PRO A 4 -29.85 -10.92 0.05
N ASP A 5 -29.82 -10.76 0.39
CA ASP A 5 -29.33 -10.69 0.21
C ASP A 5 -28.91 -10.35 0.38
N ALA A 6 -29.04 -10.17 0.75
CA ALA A 6 -28.67 -10.20 0.81
C ALA A 6 -28.33 -10.00 1.03
N ILE A 7 -28.39 -9.92 1.25
CA ILE A 7 -28.06 -10.08 1.17
C ILE A 7 -27.73 -9.81 1.19
N GLN A 8 -27.78 -9.69 1.49
CA GLN A 8 -27.40 -9.78 1.30
C GLN A 8 -26.97 -9.57 1.40
N LYS A 9 -27.08 -9.43 1.82
CA LYS A 9 -26.64 -9.54 1.88
C LYS A 9 -25.95 -9.64 1.89
N GLY A 10 -25.74 -9.55 2.15
CA GLY A 10 -25.09 -9.85 2.19
C GLY A 10 -24.33 -9.98 2.24
N ILE A 11 -24.18 -10.14 2.42
CA ILE A 11 -23.63 -10.39 2.41
C ILE A 11 -22.85 -10.69 2.16
N ASP A 12 -22.42 -10.71 2.26
CA ASP A 12 -21.76 -10.98 2.04
C ASP A 12 -20.99 -11.04 2.32
N LEU A 13 -20.83 -11.17 2.92
CA LEU A 13 -20.06 -11.15 3.32
C LEU A 13 -19.09 -11.49 3.17
N ARG A 14 -18.17 -12.35 3.18
CA ARG A 14 -17.21 -12.57 2.87
C ARG A 14 -16.27 -11.66 2.20
N LYS A 15 -16.13 -11.26 1.56
CA LYS A 15 -15.59 -10.01 1.04
C LYS A 15 -15.56 -8.90 2.09
N GLU A 16 -16.00 -9.20 3.26
CA GLU A 16 -15.98 -8.22 4.33
C GLU A 16 -14.59 -7.67 4.57
N ASP A 17 -13.57 -8.52 4.49
CA ASP A 17 -12.22 -8.06 4.78
C ASP A 17 -11.81 -6.94 3.85
N ARG A 18 -12.19 -7.04 2.59
CA ARG A 18 -11.86 -5.99 1.64
C ARG A 18 -12.63 -4.71 1.91
N CYS A 19 -13.84 -4.85 2.44
CA CYS A 19 -14.66 -3.68 2.76
C CYS A 19 -14.09 -2.89 3.93
N LEU A 20 -13.23 -3.52 4.73
CA LEU A 20 -12.64 -2.86 5.89
C LEU A 20 -11.41 -2.05 5.54
N MET A 21 -10.82 -2.26 4.38
CA MET A 21 -9.66 -1.47 3.96
C MET A 21 -10.11 -0.19 3.30
N THR A 22 -9.52 0.91 3.73
CA THR A 22 -9.87 2.23 3.25
C THR A 22 -8.76 2.78 2.37
N LEU A 23 -9.13 3.33 1.22
CA LEU A 23 -8.17 3.96 0.33
C LEU A 23 -7.53 5.15 1.03
N ASN A 24 -6.20 5.20 1.01
CA ASN A 24 -5.46 6.37 1.49
C ASN A 24 -5.37 7.36 0.34
N HIS A 25 -6.32 8.29 0.27
CA HIS A 25 -6.43 9.23 -0.84
C HIS A 25 -5.21 10.12 -0.98
N LYS A 26 -4.71 10.62 0.13
CA LYS A 26 -3.58 11.55 0.11
C LYS A 26 -2.33 10.88 -0.43
N LEU A 27 -1.97 9.75 0.13
CA LEU A 27 -0.78 9.02 -0.30
C LEU A 27 -0.95 8.49 -1.72
N THR A 28 -2.12 7.96 -2.05
CA THR A 28 -2.41 7.48 -3.39
C THR A 28 -2.21 8.59 -4.41
N ASN A 29 -2.73 9.78 -4.14
CA ASN A 29 -2.59 10.90 -5.07
C ASN A 29 -1.15 11.35 -5.26
N ILE A 30 -0.30 11.11 -4.27
CA ILE A 30 1.10 11.48 -4.37
C ILE A 30 1.88 10.47 -5.22
N ILE A 31 1.67 9.17 -5.00
CA ILE A 31 2.54 8.16 -5.61
C ILE A 31 1.91 7.38 -6.76
N LYS A 32 0.62 7.55 -7.03
CA LYS A 32 0.00 6.81 -8.12
C LYS A 32 0.71 7.12 -9.44
N ARG A 33 0.82 6.10 -10.29
CA ARG A 33 1.48 6.16 -11.59
C ARG A 33 2.99 6.26 -11.53
N ARG A 34 3.58 6.28 -10.33
CA ARG A 34 5.03 6.20 -10.24
C ARG A 34 5.45 4.75 -10.49
N THR A 35 6.54 4.58 -11.21
CA THR A 35 7.05 3.26 -11.56
C THR A 35 8.12 2.85 -10.57
N ILE A 36 8.00 1.63 -10.03
CA ILE A 36 8.98 1.09 -9.10
C ILE A 36 10.25 0.77 -9.86
N GLN A 37 11.36 1.42 -9.51
CA GLN A 37 12.65 1.13 -10.10
C GLN A 37 13.39 0.08 -9.28
N ASP A 38 13.27 0.14 -7.96
CA ASP A 38 13.96 -0.78 -7.08
C ASP A 38 13.16 -0.94 -5.79
N LEU A 39 13.18 -2.15 -5.24
CA LEU A 39 12.48 -2.45 -4.00
C LEU A 39 13.39 -3.29 -3.12
N GLN A 40 13.69 -2.80 -1.94
CA GLN A 40 14.52 -3.51 -0.97
C GLN A 40 13.68 -3.78 0.28
N MET A 41 13.64 -5.03 0.70
CA MET A 41 12.88 -5.44 1.87
C MET A 41 13.84 -6.04 2.89
N SER A 42 13.75 -5.54 4.11
CA SER A 42 14.48 -6.11 5.24
C SER A 42 13.47 -6.57 6.27
N THR A 43 13.96 -7.05 7.41
CA THR A 43 13.09 -7.58 8.45
C THR A 43 12.14 -6.52 9.00
N MET A 44 12.58 -5.26 9.07
CA MET A 44 11.81 -4.20 9.72
C MET A 44 11.53 -3.00 8.84
N GLU A 45 11.96 -3.02 7.58
CA GLU A 45 11.80 -1.88 6.69
C GLU A 45 11.60 -2.30 5.26
N VAL A 46 10.83 -1.49 4.53
CA VAL A 46 10.69 -1.62 3.09
C VAL A 46 11.13 -0.30 2.49
N PHE A 47 12.07 -0.35 1.57
CA PHE A 47 12.56 0.85 0.89
C PHE A 47 12.27 0.71 -0.61
N MET A 48 11.57 1.68 -1.16
CA MET A 48 11.13 1.66 -2.55
C MET A 48 11.65 2.91 -3.26
N ARG A 49 12.31 2.71 -4.40
CA ARG A 49 12.75 3.82 -5.23
C ARG A 49 11.94 3.83 -6.51
N PHE A 50 11.49 5.00 -6.90
CA PHE A 50 10.73 5.18 -8.13
C PHE A 50 11.62 5.71 -9.24
N SER A 51 11.18 5.51 -10.49
CA SER A 51 11.99 5.89 -11.65
C SER A 51 12.19 7.40 -11.78
N ASP A 52 11.38 8.21 -11.11
CA ASP A 52 11.54 9.66 -11.14
C ASP A 52 12.52 10.16 -10.07
N GLY A 53 13.15 9.25 -9.33
CA GLY A 53 14.11 9.60 -8.28
C GLY A 53 13.51 9.75 -6.90
N SER A 54 12.18 9.72 -6.79
CA SER A 54 11.53 9.78 -5.48
C SER A 54 11.63 8.43 -4.77
N THR A 55 11.38 8.45 -3.47
CA THR A 55 11.51 7.24 -2.64
C THR A 55 10.35 7.14 -1.66
N MET A 56 10.05 5.90 -1.24
CA MET A 56 9.11 5.66 -0.15
C MET A 56 9.74 4.68 0.83
N HIS A 57 9.70 5.03 2.10
CA HIS A 57 10.25 4.22 3.18
C HIS A 57 9.12 3.83 4.11
N VAL A 58 8.99 2.54 4.40
CA VAL A 58 7.92 2.03 5.27
C VAL A 58 8.55 1.20 6.38
N LYS A 59 8.25 1.54 7.63
CA LYS A 59 8.67 0.75 8.78
C LYS A 59 7.63 -0.32 9.04
N VAL A 60 8.05 -1.58 9.08
CA VAL A 60 7.13 -2.70 9.21
C VAL A 60 7.51 -3.59 10.39
N MET A 61 6.54 -4.27 10.95
CA MET A 61 6.78 -5.28 11.98
C MET A 61 7.23 -6.58 11.35
N GLU A 62 6.65 -6.90 10.19
CA GLU A 62 7.01 -8.10 9.46
C GLU A 62 6.62 -7.90 8.01
N SER A 63 7.24 -8.67 7.14
CA SER A 63 7.01 -8.55 5.71
C SER A 63 7.05 -9.95 5.11
N ASN A 64 5.87 -10.58 5.05
CA ASN A 64 5.74 -11.95 4.55
C ASN A 64 5.26 -12.03 3.12
N SER A 65 4.92 -10.90 2.52
CA SER A 65 4.45 -10.87 1.14
C SER A 65 5.62 -10.93 0.17
N PRO A 66 5.43 -11.55 -0.99
CA PRO A 66 6.46 -11.47 -2.02
C PRO A 66 6.63 -10.01 -2.46
N PRO A 67 7.84 -9.60 -2.85
CA PRO A 67 8.06 -8.22 -3.26
C PRO A 67 7.34 -7.91 -4.58
N LEU A 68 7.03 -6.63 -4.77
CA LEU A 68 6.48 -6.17 -6.03
C LEU A 68 7.59 -6.20 -7.10
N LYS A 69 7.18 -6.33 -8.34
CA LYS A 69 8.14 -6.39 -9.44
C LYS A 69 8.69 -5.01 -9.76
N ASN A 70 9.97 -4.96 -10.10
CA ASN A 70 10.55 -3.74 -10.66
C ASN A 70 9.84 -3.45 -11.98
N GLY A 71 9.53 -2.20 -12.22
CA GLY A 71 8.79 -1.79 -13.40
C GLY A 71 7.29 -1.71 -13.19
N ALA A 72 6.78 -2.20 -12.05
CA ALA A 72 5.36 -2.10 -11.75
C ALA A 72 5.01 -0.65 -11.45
N ARG A 73 3.81 -0.25 -11.84
CA ARG A 73 3.33 1.12 -11.63
C ARG A 73 2.30 1.13 -10.51
N ILE A 74 2.43 2.05 -9.58
CA ILE A 74 1.53 2.17 -8.44
C ILE A 74 0.14 2.60 -8.90
N ARG A 75 -0.89 1.91 -8.42
CA ARG A 75 -2.27 2.28 -8.66
C ARG A 75 -2.90 2.93 -7.45
N ALA A 76 -2.77 2.31 -6.28
CA ALA A 76 -3.44 2.80 -5.08
C ALA A 76 -2.80 2.24 -3.82
N VAL A 77 -3.04 2.92 -2.71
CA VAL A 77 -2.64 2.48 -1.38
C VAL A 77 -3.88 2.43 -0.51
N SER A 78 -4.06 1.33 0.21
CA SER A 78 -5.19 1.16 1.12
C SER A 78 -4.68 0.75 2.50
N GLU A 79 -5.43 1.09 3.54
CA GLU A 79 -5.02 0.82 4.91
C GLU A 79 -6.20 0.32 5.73
N GLN A 80 -5.88 -0.50 6.72
CA GLN A 80 -6.83 -0.91 7.75
C GLN A 80 -6.02 -1.15 9.01
N SER A 81 -6.16 -0.25 9.98
CA SER A 81 -5.42 -0.34 11.24
C SER A 81 -3.91 -0.45 10.94
N VAL A 82 -3.25 -1.55 11.29
CA VAL A 82 -1.82 -1.74 11.04
C VAL A 82 -1.52 -2.29 9.65
N LYS A 83 -2.54 -2.69 8.89
CA LYS A 83 -2.32 -3.26 7.56
C LYS A 83 -2.22 -2.17 6.51
N PHE A 84 -1.26 -2.31 5.63
CA PHE A 84 -0.93 -1.32 4.61
C PHE A 84 -0.76 -2.08 3.29
N MET A 85 -1.60 -1.78 2.30
CA MET A 85 -1.59 -2.50 1.03
C MET A 85 -1.27 -1.56 -0.12
N ILE A 86 -0.29 -1.93 -0.93
CA ILE A 86 0.06 -1.21 -2.14
C ILE A 86 -0.38 -2.07 -3.32
N SER A 87 -1.22 -1.51 -4.19
CA SER A 87 -1.70 -2.17 -5.39
C SER A 87 -1.06 -1.55 -6.62
N CYS A 88 -0.71 -2.36 -7.59
CA CYS A 88 -0.11 -1.90 -8.83
C CYS A 88 -1.03 -2.14 -10.02
N GLU A 89 -0.77 -1.46 -11.13
CA GLU A 89 -1.62 -1.53 -12.31
C GLU A 89 -1.61 -2.91 -12.96
N ASP A 90 -0.57 -3.69 -12.71
CA ASP A 90 -0.46 -5.05 -13.25
C ASP A 90 -1.16 -6.10 -12.36
N GLU A 91 -1.99 -5.65 -11.44
CA GLU A 91 -2.75 -6.48 -10.49
C GLU A 91 -1.90 -7.06 -9.37
N SER A 92 -0.61 -6.79 -9.33
CA SER A 92 0.21 -7.22 -8.20
C SER A 92 -0.07 -6.33 -6.99
N GLN A 93 0.15 -6.87 -5.81
CA GLN A 93 -0.04 -6.12 -4.57
C GLN A 93 0.85 -6.68 -3.48
N ILE A 94 1.14 -5.83 -2.52
CA ILE A 94 1.91 -6.22 -1.33
C ILE A 94 1.16 -5.74 -0.11
N VAL A 95 1.10 -6.58 0.92
CA VAL A 95 0.47 -6.23 2.20
C VAL A 95 1.54 -6.22 3.27
N LEU A 96 1.65 -5.11 3.96
CA LEU A 96 2.65 -4.91 5.02
C LEU A 96 1.95 -4.66 6.34
N THR A 97 2.59 -5.05 7.44
CA THR A 97 2.10 -4.72 8.77
C THR A 97 2.97 -3.58 9.31
N LEU A 98 2.37 -2.42 9.52
CA LEU A 98 3.10 -1.24 9.95
C LEU A 98 3.59 -1.38 11.38
N ALA A 99 4.80 -0.90 11.64
CA ALA A 99 5.37 -0.94 12.98
C ALA A 99 4.68 0.07 13.90
N ASP A 100 4.32 1.24 13.35
CA ASP A 100 3.73 2.31 14.13
C ASP A 100 2.75 3.07 13.24
N PRO A 101 1.48 2.64 13.21
CA PRO A 101 0.49 3.29 12.33
C PRO A 101 0.44 4.79 12.57
N GLY A 102 0.49 5.54 11.46
CA GLY A 102 0.51 6.99 11.54
C GLY A 102 1.91 7.59 11.56
N SER A 103 2.95 6.76 11.71
CA SER A 103 4.33 7.24 11.77
C SER A 103 5.31 6.32 11.04
N SER A 104 4.82 5.45 10.17
CA SER A 104 5.68 4.44 9.55
C SER A 104 6.04 4.74 8.10
N VAL A 105 5.34 5.65 7.43
CA VAL A 105 5.50 5.87 6.00
C VAL A 105 6.08 7.25 5.72
N THR A 106 7.15 7.30 4.94
CA THR A 106 7.76 8.56 4.50
C THR A 106 7.96 8.51 3.00
N VAL A 107 7.49 9.53 2.29
CA VAL A 107 7.74 9.68 0.85
C VAL A 107 8.55 10.96 0.65
N ARG A 108 9.62 10.85 -0.14
CA ARG A 108 10.49 12.00 -0.47
C ARG A 108 10.58 12.13 -1.99
N ASP A 109 10.66 13.39 -2.46
CA ASP A 109 10.83 13.63 -3.89
C ASP A 109 12.29 13.39 -4.29
N ALA A 110 12.60 13.64 -5.56
CA ALA A 110 13.95 13.41 -6.08
C ALA A 110 15.02 14.25 -5.40
N ASP A 111 14.64 15.37 -4.80
CA ASP A 111 15.56 16.25 -4.10
C ASP A 111 15.65 15.91 -2.63
N GLY A 112 14.93 14.91 -2.17
CA GLY A 112 14.95 14.49 -0.77
C GLY A 112 13.94 15.21 0.11
N LYS A 113 13.11 16.06 -0.46
CA LYS A 113 12.10 16.79 0.29
C LYS A 113 10.92 15.88 0.61
N VAL A 114 10.42 15.94 1.85
CA VAL A 114 9.31 15.10 2.28
C VAL A 114 8.02 15.53 1.60
N GLU A 115 7.37 14.55 0.95
CA GLU A 115 6.08 14.75 0.32
C GLU A 115 4.94 14.18 1.17
N TYR A 116 5.23 13.19 2.02
CA TYR A 116 4.21 12.54 2.83
C TYR A 116 4.85 11.96 4.10
N LEU A 117 4.17 12.15 5.22
CA LEU A 117 4.50 11.50 6.48
C LEU A 117 3.23 10.91 7.05
N GLY A 118 3.25 9.61 7.34
CA GLY A 118 2.06 8.98 7.88
C GLY A 118 2.24 7.59 8.50
#